data_8abd32b6e0062220d07997178f8af82e
#
_entry.id   8abd32b6e0062220d07997178f8af82e
#
_cell.length_a   1.000
_cell.length_b   1.000
_cell.length_c   1.000
_cell.angle_alpha   90.00
_cell.angle_beta   90.00
_cell.angle_gamma   90.00
#
_symmetry.space_group_name_H-M   'P 1'
#
loop_
_entity.id
_entity.type
_entity.pdbx_description
1 polymer ?
#
loop_
_entity_poly.entity_id
_entity_poly.type
_entity_poly.pdbx_seq_one_letter_code
_entity_poly.pdbx_strand_id
1 'polypeptide(L)'
;LKDKIRIIVNSAPDIQLRPPVSQSLGLHVKGYVAMHVDTLDPATSITGVLNRLCAEVPTILPHLKDEFRAYCLQEFKKTFTPLSTDMDRSFLTWVLNANYPDWRKKELIEIWERCHGFYKDINGKVKCFIKDEFYMKYALARGIYSRVDEIKVDFGPYAKLMENEVYKLANFIKHVPVDQRPAYIQAMLGEVGVKFAATDYVTFEAHFTRTLQDIVEFTFIEYMLENLDEGRVIIDMIKKATGTVNHCQFKHYVLKVLSTRMSGEMFTSLFNGLTNLYAFKFNCHRLGIVTNGVVEGDDGLFACHPRAPTEQEFREIGFNIKIENHEKANEASFCGLIFDPEDKINITDPREVLLTFGWSKQDYVGARPARLLELLRAKGLSFAHQYAGCPIIQSLAHCALRQTKHIDMRRYLNKDRSISMWDREQLQEAMKSPIVKKDIPMNTRDLMARKFGIPTQIQIEIENYLDNHNSLDGLDHWSFSILFDENFAQNWIDYVSDRNDKYPNLYLDDQLRGHTLREQEDVITFTNHFDRHFDRRLVLE
;
A
#
# COMPACT_ATOMS: atom_id res chain seq x y z
N LEU A 1 21.28 1.72 6.81
CA LEU A 1 20.35 2.85 6.83
C LEU A 1 20.84 3.95 5.90
N LYS A 2 19.91 4.77 5.39
CA LYS A 2 20.24 5.98 4.62
C LYS A 2 21.06 6.94 5.45
N ASP A 3 21.89 7.73 4.77
CA ASP A 3 22.55 8.87 5.38
C ASP A 3 21.56 10.00 5.70
N LYS A 4 21.95 10.91 6.59
CA LYS A 4 21.17 12.12 6.93
C LYS A 4 19.77 11.83 7.47
N ILE A 5 19.69 10.91 8.43
CA ILE A 5 18.47 10.62 9.17
C ILE A 5 18.56 11.23 10.54
N ARG A 6 17.48 11.89 11.00
CA ARG A 6 17.32 12.37 12.37
C ARG A 6 16.01 11.91 12.97
N ILE A 7 16.05 11.43 14.20
CA ILE A 7 14.84 11.18 14.99
C ILE A 7 14.90 12.02 16.25
N ILE A 8 13.82 12.73 16.52
CA ILE A 8 13.66 13.58 17.69
C ILE A 8 12.47 13.03 18.49
N VAL A 9 12.73 12.49 19.68
CA VAL A 9 11.67 11.96 20.56
C VAL A 9 10.98 13.11 21.29
N ASN A 10 9.68 13.24 21.14
CA ASN A 10 8.89 14.34 21.69
C ASN A 10 8.29 14.02 23.07
N SER A 11 7.92 12.76 23.31
CA SER A 11 7.25 12.35 24.54
C SER A 11 7.50 10.88 24.87
N ALA A 12 7.39 10.55 26.17
CA ALA A 12 7.31 9.16 26.57
C ALA A 12 6.01 8.51 26.10
N PRO A 13 6.04 7.24 25.71
CA PRO A 13 4.83 6.49 25.62
C PRO A 13 4.22 6.34 27.02
N ASP A 14 2.91 6.43 27.08
CA ASP A 14 2.19 6.05 28.28
C ASP A 14 2.30 4.51 28.41
N ILE A 15 2.96 4.06 29.47
CA ILE A 15 3.18 2.63 29.74
C ILE A 15 1.93 1.98 30.34
N GLN A 16 0.87 2.75 30.58
CA GLN A 16 -0.37 2.23 31.13
C GLN A 16 -1.01 1.20 30.18
N LEU A 17 -1.85 0.33 30.76
CA LEU A 17 -2.58 -0.73 30.09
C LEU A 17 -3.05 -0.31 28.69
N ARG A 18 -2.43 -0.88 27.68
CA ARG A 18 -2.83 -0.61 26.30
C ARG A 18 -4.13 -1.33 25.97
N PRO A 19 -5.04 -0.70 25.23
CA PRO A 19 -6.23 -1.38 24.77
C PRO A 19 -5.86 -2.53 23.83
N PRO A 20 -6.71 -3.54 23.71
CA PRO A 20 -6.54 -4.57 22.69
C PRO A 20 -6.37 -3.96 21.31
N VAL A 21 -5.56 -4.57 20.47
CA VAL A 21 -5.29 -4.08 19.10
C VAL A 21 -6.37 -4.47 18.08
N SER A 22 -7.26 -5.39 18.47
CA SER A 22 -8.35 -5.87 17.61
C SER A 22 -9.50 -6.41 18.46
N GLN A 23 -10.67 -6.48 17.87
CA GLN A 23 -11.88 -7.05 18.46
C GLN A 23 -12.56 -7.97 17.46
N SER A 24 -13.13 -9.09 17.95
CA SER A 24 -13.92 -9.98 17.10
C SER A 24 -15.18 -9.29 16.59
N LEU A 25 -15.43 -9.45 15.30
CA LEU A 25 -16.68 -9.07 14.62
C LEU A 25 -17.71 -10.21 14.59
N GLY A 26 -17.33 -11.38 15.09
CA GLY A 26 -17.93 -12.66 14.75
C GLY A 26 -17.25 -13.30 13.53
N LEU A 27 -17.52 -14.57 13.29
CA LEU A 27 -16.95 -15.34 12.16
C LEU A 27 -15.40 -15.43 12.13
N HIS A 28 -14.72 -15.20 13.24
CA HIS A 28 -13.28 -15.48 13.38
C HIS A 28 -13.06 -16.98 13.56
N VAL A 29 -11.94 -17.49 13.07
CA VAL A 29 -11.57 -18.91 13.25
C VAL A 29 -11.07 -19.11 14.69
N LYS A 30 -11.73 -19.98 15.46
CA LYS A 30 -11.37 -20.26 16.85
C LYS A 30 -9.99 -20.92 16.92
N GLY A 31 -9.20 -20.51 17.88
CA GLY A 31 -7.86 -21.04 18.12
C GLY A 31 -6.75 -20.48 17.25
N TYR A 32 -7.08 -19.64 16.26
CA TYR A 32 -6.10 -19.04 15.36
C TYR A 32 -6.27 -17.53 15.28
N VAL A 33 -5.18 -16.79 15.48
CA VAL A 33 -5.19 -15.33 15.44
C VAL A 33 -4.02 -14.84 14.59
N ALA A 34 -4.30 -14.05 13.57
CA ALA A 34 -3.26 -13.41 12.77
C ALA A 34 -2.47 -12.40 13.61
N MET A 35 -1.19 -12.23 13.32
CA MET A 35 -0.39 -11.18 13.92
C MET A 35 -0.97 -9.83 13.52
N HIS A 36 -1.32 -9.02 14.51
CA HIS A 36 -1.83 -7.66 14.32
C HIS A 36 -0.83 -6.63 14.82
N VAL A 37 -0.56 -5.63 14.01
CA VAL A 37 0.40 -4.58 14.36
C VAL A 37 -0.17 -3.71 15.48
N ASP A 38 0.60 -3.49 16.54
CA ASP A 38 0.28 -2.47 17.55
C ASP A 38 0.70 -1.09 17.02
N THR A 39 -0.27 -0.35 16.52
CA THR A 39 -0.05 0.98 15.92
C THR A 39 0.35 2.05 16.92
N LEU A 40 0.17 1.79 18.22
CA LEU A 40 0.50 2.70 19.31
C LEU A 40 1.86 2.39 19.95
N ASP A 41 2.48 1.26 19.61
CA ASP A 41 3.78 0.89 20.12
C ASP A 41 4.91 1.65 19.39
N PRO A 42 5.65 2.54 20.10
CA PRO A 42 6.74 3.28 19.47
C PRO A 42 7.89 2.40 18.97
N ALA A 43 8.19 1.29 19.65
CA ALA A 43 9.24 0.37 19.20
C ALA A 43 8.86 -0.29 17.87
N THR A 44 7.63 -0.77 17.73
CA THR A 44 7.08 -1.28 16.47
C THR A 44 7.16 -0.23 15.36
N SER A 45 6.76 1.02 15.69
CA SER A 45 6.79 2.14 14.76
C SER A 45 8.22 2.44 14.28
N ILE A 46 9.16 2.63 15.19
CA ILE A 46 10.55 2.98 14.85
C ILE A 46 11.23 1.85 14.09
N THR A 47 11.04 0.59 14.51
CA THR A 47 11.58 -0.58 13.81
C THR A 47 11.10 -0.63 12.36
N GLY A 48 9.79 -0.48 12.15
CA GLY A 48 9.20 -0.48 10.82
C GLY A 48 9.74 0.67 9.95
N VAL A 49 9.76 1.87 10.49
CA VAL A 49 10.20 3.08 9.76
C VAL A 49 11.68 3.02 9.38
N LEU A 50 12.56 2.64 10.32
CA LEU A 50 14.00 2.58 10.05
C LEU A 50 14.34 1.51 9.02
N ASN A 51 13.75 0.34 9.11
CA ASN A 51 14.08 -0.77 8.21
C ASN A 51 13.32 -0.74 6.87
N ARG A 52 12.31 0.12 6.72
CA ARG A 52 11.58 0.31 5.47
C ARG A 52 11.90 1.67 4.84
N LEU A 53 11.40 2.75 5.41
CA LEU A 53 11.53 4.10 4.84
C LEU A 53 12.99 4.57 4.76
N CYS A 54 13.76 4.22 5.78
CA CYS A 54 15.17 4.61 5.92
C CYS A 54 16.16 3.52 5.49
N ALA A 55 15.66 2.46 4.85
CA ALA A 55 16.53 1.39 4.33
C ALA A 55 17.52 1.96 3.31
N GLU A 56 18.75 1.44 3.35
CA GLU A 56 19.75 1.72 2.31
C GLU A 56 19.33 1.06 1.00
N VAL A 57 19.54 1.77 -0.10
CA VAL A 57 19.19 1.31 -1.44
C VAL A 57 20.41 1.37 -2.36
N PRO A 58 20.45 0.57 -3.43
CA PRO A 58 21.55 0.62 -4.39
C PRO A 58 21.67 2.01 -5.03
N THR A 59 22.89 2.40 -5.32
CA THR A 59 23.16 3.63 -6.07
C THR A 59 23.13 3.33 -7.56
N ILE A 60 22.47 4.17 -8.33
CA ILE A 60 22.44 4.07 -9.79
C ILE A 60 23.88 4.24 -10.31
N LEU A 61 24.31 3.37 -11.23
CA LEU A 61 25.60 3.50 -11.86
C LEU A 61 25.72 4.85 -12.61
N PRO A 62 26.82 5.59 -12.44
CA PRO A 62 26.92 6.97 -12.93
C PRO A 62 26.57 7.13 -14.42
N HIS A 63 27.02 6.23 -15.28
CA HIS A 63 26.75 6.29 -16.72
C HIS A 63 25.27 6.01 -17.05
N LEU A 64 24.53 5.23 -16.24
CA LEU A 64 23.13 4.92 -16.48
C LEU A 64 22.17 6.02 -16.01
N LYS A 65 22.62 6.95 -15.16
CA LYS A 65 21.78 8.02 -14.63
C LYS A 65 21.24 8.92 -15.75
N ASP A 66 22.11 9.43 -16.60
CA ASP A 66 21.73 10.34 -17.67
C ASP A 66 21.00 9.61 -18.80
N GLU A 67 21.41 8.36 -19.09
CA GLU A 67 20.72 7.51 -20.06
C GLU A 67 19.28 7.21 -19.62
N PHE A 68 19.06 6.90 -18.36
CA PHE A 68 17.72 6.62 -17.83
C PHE A 68 16.83 7.86 -17.88
N ARG A 69 17.37 9.03 -17.50
CA ARG A 69 16.63 10.30 -17.61
C ARG A 69 16.26 10.63 -19.05
N ALA A 70 17.22 10.50 -19.97
CA ALA A 70 17.00 10.74 -21.39
C ALA A 70 15.95 9.80 -21.99
N TYR A 71 16.02 8.52 -21.62
CA TYR A 71 15.01 7.52 -21.99
C TYR A 71 13.61 7.92 -21.51
N CYS A 72 13.48 8.26 -20.22
CA CYS A 72 12.20 8.68 -19.66
C CYS A 72 11.62 9.88 -20.42
N LEU A 73 12.42 10.93 -20.62
CA LEU A 73 11.97 12.12 -21.34
C LEU A 73 11.54 11.81 -22.78
N GLN A 74 12.30 10.96 -23.47
CA GLN A 74 11.96 10.55 -24.83
C GLN A 74 10.64 9.79 -24.89
N GLU A 75 10.45 8.84 -23.96
CA GLU A 75 9.24 8.03 -23.90
C GLU A 75 8.03 8.87 -23.45
N PHE A 76 8.20 9.81 -22.52
CA PHE A 76 7.13 10.72 -22.11
C PHE A 76 6.65 11.58 -23.29
N LYS A 77 7.57 12.11 -24.09
CA LYS A 77 7.24 12.90 -25.31
C LYS A 77 6.51 12.07 -26.37
N LYS A 78 6.76 10.78 -26.46
CA LYS A 78 6.05 9.89 -27.37
C LYS A 78 4.66 9.50 -26.87
N THR A 79 4.49 9.45 -25.55
CA THR A 79 3.34 8.80 -24.93
C THR A 79 2.30 9.78 -24.40
N PHE A 80 2.74 10.92 -23.87
CA PHE A 80 1.88 11.88 -23.21
C PHE A 80 1.83 13.22 -23.95
N THR A 81 0.73 13.92 -23.78
CA THR A 81 0.59 15.31 -24.21
C THR A 81 0.67 16.20 -22.96
N PRO A 82 1.53 17.25 -22.95
CA PRO A 82 1.57 18.20 -21.84
C PRO A 82 0.20 18.83 -21.57
N LEU A 83 -0.03 19.20 -20.32
CA LEU A 83 -1.27 19.87 -19.94
C LEU A 83 -1.41 21.20 -20.69
N SER A 84 -2.62 21.46 -21.14
CA SER A 84 -2.94 22.65 -21.94
C SER A 84 -3.50 23.76 -21.04
N THR A 85 -3.32 25.01 -21.45
CA THR A 85 -3.75 26.22 -20.72
C THR A 85 -5.25 26.36 -20.58
N ASP A 86 -6.04 25.70 -21.45
CA ASP A 86 -7.50 25.70 -21.43
C ASP A 86 -8.11 24.67 -20.45
N MET A 87 -7.29 23.76 -19.89
CA MET A 87 -7.74 22.81 -18.87
C MET A 87 -8.09 23.53 -17.56
N ASP A 88 -9.21 23.15 -16.96
CA ASP A 88 -9.61 23.68 -15.65
C ASP A 88 -8.72 23.12 -14.55
N ARG A 89 -7.93 24.00 -13.95
CA ARG A 89 -7.02 23.72 -12.84
C ARG A 89 -7.51 24.31 -11.52
N SER A 90 -8.79 24.71 -11.47
CA SER A 90 -9.34 25.31 -10.26
C SER A 90 -9.48 24.30 -9.13
N PHE A 91 -9.14 24.75 -7.93
CA PHE A 91 -9.29 23.95 -6.72
C PHE A 91 -10.75 23.54 -6.48
N LEU A 92 -11.70 24.47 -6.68
CA LEU A 92 -13.12 24.20 -6.42
C LEU A 92 -13.66 23.11 -7.35
N THR A 93 -13.36 23.17 -8.65
CA THR A 93 -13.76 22.11 -9.57
C THR A 93 -13.15 20.77 -9.18
N TRP A 94 -11.86 20.76 -8.83
CA TRP A 94 -11.19 19.53 -8.40
C TRP A 94 -11.82 18.93 -7.14
N VAL A 95 -12.01 19.72 -6.06
CA VAL A 95 -12.49 19.20 -4.78
C VAL A 95 -13.95 18.74 -4.88
N LEU A 96 -14.79 19.44 -5.63
CA LEU A 96 -16.19 19.07 -5.81
C LEU A 96 -16.34 17.75 -6.59
N ASN A 97 -15.49 17.52 -7.58
CA ASN A 97 -15.47 16.30 -8.38
C ASN A 97 -14.68 15.15 -7.75
N ALA A 98 -13.88 15.41 -6.71
CA ALA A 98 -13.14 14.37 -6.00
C ALA A 98 -14.09 13.41 -5.27
N ASN A 99 -13.74 12.14 -5.21
CA ASN A 99 -14.52 11.12 -4.50
C ASN A 99 -14.31 11.18 -2.98
N TYR A 100 -14.20 12.40 -2.43
CA TYR A 100 -14.15 12.62 -0.98
C TYR A 100 -15.57 12.69 -0.40
N PRO A 101 -15.78 12.22 0.85
CA PRO A 101 -17.04 12.47 1.56
C PRO A 101 -17.20 13.97 1.83
N ASP A 102 -18.46 14.43 1.95
CA ASP A 102 -18.79 15.86 2.05
C ASP A 102 -18.07 16.58 3.21
N TRP A 103 -17.92 15.91 4.35
CA TRP A 103 -17.18 16.48 5.47
C TRP A 103 -15.71 16.77 5.13
N ARG A 104 -15.10 15.90 4.31
CA ARG A 104 -13.71 16.07 3.88
C ARG A 104 -13.55 17.18 2.84
N LYS A 105 -14.52 17.27 1.91
CA LYS A 105 -14.57 18.39 0.95
C LYS A 105 -14.65 19.73 1.67
N LYS A 106 -15.50 19.84 2.70
CA LYS A 106 -15.63 21.05 3.52
C LYS A 106 -14.32 21.42 4.21
N GLU A 107 -13.65 20.46 4.86
CA GLU A 107 -12.33 20.70 5.48
C GLU A 107 -11.29 21.23 4.46
N LEU A 108 -11.24 20.65 3.27
CA LEU A 108 -10.30 21.10 2.24
C LEU A 108 -10.63 22.50 1.71
N ILE A 109 -11.92 22.84 1.57
CA ILE A 109 -12.38 24.18 1.17
C ILE A 109 -11.99 25.21 2.23
N GLU A 110 -12.23 24.95 3.51
CA GLU A 110 -11.85 25.83 4.62
C GLU A 110 -10.32 26.08 4.66
N ILE A 111 -9.51 25.03 4.37
CA ILE A 111 -8.06 25.17 4.29
C ILE A 111 -7.67 26.05 3.10
N TRP A 112 -8.25 25.82 1.94
CA TRP A 112 -7.99 26.61 0.74
C TRP A 112 -8.33 28.09 0.92
N GLU A 113 -9.50 28.38 1.48
CA GLU A 113 -9.91 29.76 1.78
C GLU A 113 -8.95 30.47 2.76
N ARG A 114 -8.44 29.75 3.77
CA ARG A 114 -7.49 30.28 4.74
C ARG A 114 -6.10 30.53 4.14
N CYS A 115 -5.67 29.67 3.20
CA CYS A 115 -4.33 29.78 2.61
C CYS A 115 -4.24 30.84 1.49
N HIS A 116 -5.35 31.31 0.95
CA HIS A 116 -5.43 32.33 -0.11
C HIS A 116 -4.49 32.09 -1.31
N GLY A 117 -4.43 30.85 -1.82
CA GLY A 117 -3.57 30.46 -2.91
C GLY A 117 -2.39 29.60 -2.47
N PHE A 118 -1.27 29.74 -3.14
CA PHE A 118 -0.13 28.84 -2.94
C PHE A 118 0.42 28.90 -1.52
N TYR A 119 0.57 27.72 -0.91
CA TYR A 119 1.19 27.55 0.40
C TYR A 119 2.68 27.90 0.31
N LYS A 120 3.08 29.01 0.94
CA LYS A 120 4.43 29.58 0.79
C LYS A 120 5.50 28.88 1.62
N ASP A 121 5.11 28.32 2.78
CA ASP A 121 6.01 27.63 3.70
C ASP A 121 5.92 26.11 3.54
N ILE A 122 6.41 25.63 2.42
CA ILE A 122 6.51 24.19 2.17
C ILE A 122 7.80 23.67 2.81
N ASN A 123 7.67 23.14 4.01
CA ASN A 123 8.82 22.67 4.81
C ASN A 123 8.87 21.14 4.94
N GLY A 124 8.26 20.41 4.03
CA GLY A 124 8.27 18.95 4.05
C GLY A 124 7.48 18.31 5.20
N LYS A 125 6.57 19.03 5.85
CA LYS A 125 5.74 18.47 6.95
C LYS A 125 4.90 17.30 6.50
N VAL A 126 4.98 16.20 7.24
CA VAL A 126 4.28 14.95 6.97
C VAL A 126 3.67 14.42 8.27
N LYS A 127 2.37 14.14 8.26
CA LYS A 127 1.67 13.47 9.35
C LYS A 127 1.83 11.97 9.17
N CYS A 128 2.27 11.26 10.21
CA CYS A 128 2.65 9.86 10.11
C CYS A 128 1.98 9.02 11.19
N PHE A 129 1.60 7.82 10.80
CA PHE A 129 1.09 6.79 11.70
C PHE A 129 1.36 5.41 11.12
N ILE A 130 1.30 4.39 11.97
CA ILE A 130 1.46 3.01 11.51
C ILE A 130 0.13 2.51 10.95
N LYS A 131 0.21 1.83 9.83
CA LYS A 131 -0.94 1.21 9.17
C LYS A 131 -1.48 0.07 10.03
N ASP A 132 -2.75 0.15 10.34
CA ASP A 132 -3.47 -0.86 11.11
C ASP A 132 -3.83 -2.04 10.20
N GLU A 133 -3.06 -3.12 10.30
CA GLU A 133 -3.21 -4.30 9.43
C GLU A 133 -2.74 -5.59 10.09
N PHE A 134 -3.17 -6.71 9.51
CA PHE A 134 -2.78 -8.05 9.93
C PHE A 134 -1.70 -8.61 9.01
N TYR A 135 -0.88 -9.51 9.56
CA TYR A 135 0.13 -10.25 8.81
C TYR A 135 -0.02 -11.75 9.02
N MET A 136 0.12 -12.52 7.93
CA MET A 136 0.13 -13.98 8.00
C MET A 136 1.44 -14.54 8.56
N LYS A 137 2.51 -13.81 8.34
CA LYS A 137 3.86 -14.10 8.83
C LYS A 137 4.52 -12.81 9.26
N TYR A 138 5.57 -12.89 10.03
CA TYR A 138 6.29 -11.71 10.48
C TYR A 138 6.62 -10.77 9.32
N ALA A 139 6.29 -9.50 9.50
CA ALA A 139 6.62 -8.41 8.60
C ALA A 139 6.82 -7.11 9.37
N LEU A 140 7.71 -6.27 8.86
CA LEU A 140 7.93 -4.94 9.43
C LEU A 140 6.69 -4.05 9.24
N ALA A 141 6.29 -3.36 10.30
CA ALA A 141 5.13 -2.47 10.27
C ALA A 141 5.27 -1.40 9.17
N ARG A 142 4.20 -1.21 8.41
CA ARG A 142 4.16 -0.19 7.36
C ARG A 142 3.67 1.14 7.91
N GLY A 143 4.36 2.22 7.56
CA GLY A 143 3.94 3.59 7.88
C GLY A 143 3.03 4.17 6.80
N ILE A 144 2.12 5.04 7.21
CA ILE A 144 1.37 5.94 6.33
C ILE A 144 1.91 7.35 6.56
N TYR A 145 2.25 8.02 5.47
CA TYR A 145 2.95 9.30 5.47
C TYR A 145 2.15 10.30 4.62
N SER A 146 1.27 11.05 5.27
CA SER A 146 0.40 12.02 4.59
C SER A 146 0.96 13.42 4.72
N ARG A 147 1.20 14.09 3.59
CA ARG A 147 1.54 15.51 3.62
C ARG A 147 0.38 16.34 4.17
N VAL A 148 0.71 17.50 4.70
CA VAL A 148 -0.29 18.45 5.19
C VAL A 148 -1.26 18.86 4.09
N ASP A 149 -2.48 19.19 4.46
CA ASP A 149 -3.55 19.45 3.51
C ASP A 149 -3.35 20.73 2.70
N GLU A 150 -2.59 21.67 3.20
CA GLU A 150 -2.17 22.86 2.47
C GLU A 150 -1.46 22.51 1.16
N ILE A 151 -0.59 21.50 1.17
CA ILE A 151 0.06 20.98 -0.04
C ILE A 151 -0.95 20.30 -0.97
N LYS A 152 -1.92 19.61 -0.38
CA LYS A 152 -2.95 18.89 -1.14
C LYS A 152 -3.88 19.85 -1.89
N VAL A 153 -4.24 20.98 -1.29
CA VAL A 153 -5.11 21.96 -1.96
C VAL A 153 -4.41 22.71 -3.08
N ASP A 154 -3.09 22.90 -2.99
CA ASP A 154 -2.32 23.54 -4.05
C ASP A 154 -2.04 22.59 -5.23
N PHE A 155 -1.68 21.35 -4.96
CA PHE A 155 -1.24 20.41 -5.99
C PHE A 155 -2.33 19.44 -6.49
N GLY A 156 -3.43 19.33 -5.78
CA GLY A 156 -4.51 18.38 -6.09
C GLY A 156 -5.03 18.50 -7.53
N PRO A 157 -5.35 19.70 -8.03
CA PRO A 157 -5.80 19.88 -9.41
C PRO A 157 -4.78 19.38 -10.44
N TYR A 158 -3.51 19.74 -10.28
CA TYR A 158 -2.43 19.32 -11.19
C TYR A 158 -2.16 17.83 -11.11
N ALA A 159 -2.10 17.27 -9.90
CA ALA A 159 -1.93 15.84 -9.69
C ALA A 159 -3.05 15.04 -10.38
N LYS A 160 -4.29 15.50 -10.26
CA LYS A 160 -5.45 14.83 -10.88
C LYS A 160 -5.41 14.89 -12.41
N LEU A 161 -5.03 16.02 -12.99
CA LEU A 161 -4.89 16.14 -14.44
C LEU A 161 -3.78 15.23 -14.97
N MET A 162 -2.61 15.20 -14.33
CA MET A 162 -1.52 14.29 -14.69
C MET A 162 -1.94 12.83 -14.54
N GLU A 163 -2.62 12.49 -13.46
CA GLU A 163 -3.16 11.15 -13.21
C GLU A 163 -4.13 10.70 -14.31
N ASN A 164 -5.02 11.59 -14.76
CA ASN A 164 -5.96 11.31 -15.84
C ASN A 164 -5.25 11.00 -17.16
N GLU A 165 -4.13 11.66 -17.45
CA GLU A 165 -3.33 11.34 -18.64
C GLU A 165 -2.60 10.00 -18.50
N VAL A 166 -1.97 9.73 -17.37
CA VAL A 166 -1.22 8.50 -17.16
C VAL A 166 -2.14 7.26 -17.17
N TYR A 167 -3.31 7.35 -16.56
CA TYR A 167 -4.23 6.20 -16.48
C TYR A 167 -5.01 5.92 -17.77
N LYS A 168 -4.79 6.70 -18.83
CA LYS A 168 -5.20 6.32 -20.19
C LYS A 168 -4.35 5.19 -20.77
N LEU A 169 -3.13 5.01 -20.23
CA LEU A 169 -2.27 3.92 -20.70
C LEU A 169 -2.82 2.57 -20.28
N ALA A 170 -2.85 1.64 -21.24
CA ALA A 170 -3.29 0.28 -21.01
C ALA A 170 -2.45 -0.48 -19.97
N ASN A 171 -1.22 -0.01 -19.71
CA ASN A 171 -0.35 -0.59 -18.69
C ASN A 171 -0.85 -0.36 -17.25
N PHE A 172 -1.64 0.68 -17.01
CA PHE A 172 -2.17 1.00 -15.68
C PHE A 172 -3.57 0.40 -15.52
N ILE A 173 -3.71 -0.60 -14.66
CA ILE A 173 -4.98 -1.32 -14.53
C ILE A 173 -5.88 -0.79 -13.41
N LYS A 174 -5.53 0.32 -12.78
CA LYS A 174 -6.31 0.89 -11.69
C LYS A 174 -7.76 1.22 -12.09
N HIS A 175 -7.98 1.57 -13.35
CA HIS A 175 -9.30 1.85 -13.90
C HIS A 175 -10.09 0.59 -14.28
N VAL A 176 -9.44 -0.59 -14.29
CA VAL A 176 -10.09 -1.86 -14.63
C VAL A 176 -10.76 -2.41 -13.36
N PRO A 177 -12.08 -2.66 -13.37
CA PRO A 177 -12.77 -3.30 -12.25
C PRO A 177 -12.10 -4.61 -11.85
N VAL A 178 -12.04 -4.89 -10.56
CA VAL A 178 -11.25 -6.03 -10.02
C VAL A 178 -11.71 -7.36 -10.61
N ASP A 179 -13.01 -7.56 -10.80
CA ASP A 179 -13.60 -8.76 -11.41
C ASP A 179 -13.27 -8.92 -12.91
N GLN A 180 -12.89 -7.84 -13.60
CA GLN A 180 -12.52 -7.86 -15.02
C GLN A 180 -11.00 -7.97 -15.25
N ARG A 181 -10.18 -7.81 -14.21
CA ARG A 181 -8.72 -7.85 -14.31
C ARG A 181 -8.17 -9.16 -14.88
N PRO A 182 -8.69 -10.35 -14.54
CA PRO A 182 -8.20 -11.59 -15.14
C PRO A 182 -8.27 -11.60 -16.68
N ALA A 183 -9.42 -11.22 -17.23
CA ALA A 183 -9.60 -11.14 -18.69
C ALA A 183 -8.70 -10.08 -19.33
N TYR A 184 -8.55 -8.92 -18.68
CA TYR A 184 -7.71 -7.82 -19.13
C TYR A 184 -6.22 -8.22 -19.16
N ILE A 185 -5.71 -8.80 -18.08
CA ILE A 185 -4.31 -9.25 -17.99
C ILE A 185 -4.03 -10.33 -19.05
N GLN A 186 -4.92 -11.28 -19.22
CA GLN A 186 -4.76 -12.33 -20.22
C GLN A 186 -4.75 -11.77 -21.64
N ALA A 187 -5.64 -10.84 -21.97
CA ALA A 187 -5.66 -10.18 -23.28
C ALA A 187 -4.40 -9.35 -23.55
N MET A 188 -3.87 -8.67 -22.51
CA MET A 188 -2.67 -7.84 -22.65
C MET A 188 -1.38 -8.66 -22.76
N LEU A 189 -1.26 -9.75 -22.01
CA LEU A 189 0.01 -10.43 -21.77
C LEU A 189 0.03 -11.92 -22.11
N GLY A 190 -1.12 -12.52 -22.43
CA GLY A 190 -1.28 -13.98 -22.55
C GLY A 190 -0.70 -14.62 -23.82
N GLU A 191 0.36 -14.05 -24.39
CA GLU A 191 0.97 -14.57 -25.63
C GLU A 191 1.86 -15.79 -25.39
N VAL A 192 1.87 -16.70 -26.38
CA VAL A 192 2.68 -17.92 -26.34
C VAL A 192 4.15 -17.59 -26.66
N GLY A 193 5.07 -18.24 -25.94
CA GLY A 193 6.50 -18.16 -26.22
C GLY A 193 7.24 -17.00 -25.55
N VAL A 194 6.61 -16.23 -24.67
CA VAL A 194 7.24 -15.20 -23.85
C VAL A 194 7.41 -15.68 -22.39
N LYS A 195 8.28 -15.03 -21.66
CA LYS A 195 8.44 -15.21 -20.21
C LYS A 195 7.69 -14.12 -19.46
N PHE A 196 7.13 -14.46 -18.31
CA PHE A 196 6.42 -13.51 -17.47
C PHE A 196 7.18 -13.26 -16.17
N ALA A 197 7.41 -12.00 -15.84
CA ALA A 197 8.08 -11.56 -14.63
C ALA A 197 7.10 -10.85 -13.72
N ALA A 198 6.85 -11.42 -12.54
CA ALA A 198 6.19 -10.71 -11.44
C ALA A 198 7.25 -10.01 -10.60
N THR A 199 7.04 -8.74 -10.30
CA THR A 199 7.99 -7.90 -9.58
C THR A 199 7.51 -7.58 -8.17
N ASP A 200 8.42 -7.68 -7.19
CA ASP A 200 8.20 -7.31 -5.80
C ASP A 200 9.40 -6.50 -5.30
N TYR A 201 9.21 -5.20 -5.11
CA TYR A 201 10.28 -4.32 -4.63
C TYR A 201 10.48 -4.43 -3.13
N VAL A 202 11.72 -4.61 -2.72
CA VAL A 202 12.08 -4.60 -1.30
C VAL A 202 12.07 -3.16 -0.79
N THR A 203 11.10 -2.79 0.07
CA THR A 203 10.97 -1.44 0.62
C THR A 203 10.94 -0.35 -0.46
N PHE A 204 9.99 -0.43 -1.38
CA PHE A 204 9.91 0.43 -2.58
C PHE A 204 10.02 1.91 -2.24
N GLU A 205 9.37 2.36 -1.17
CA GLU A 205 9.39 3.74 -0.70
C GLU A 205 10.80 4.29 -0.47
N ALA A 206 11.74 3.44 -0.05
CA ALA A 206 13.13 3.85 0.21
C ALA A 206 13.91 4.19 -1.08
N HIS A 207 13.50 3.66 -2.22
CA HIS A 207 14.19 3.86 -3.49
C HIS A 207 14.02 5.25 -4.07
N PHE A 208 13.00 6.02 -3.64
CA PHE A 208 12.74 7.36 -4.14
C PHE A 208 13.73 8.39 -3.59
N THR A 209 15.02 8.14 -3.86
CA THR A 209 16.08 9.11 -3.61
C THR A 209 15.89 10.34 -4.49
N ARG A 210 16.52 11.48 -4.14
CA ARG A 210 16.50 12.67 -4.98
C ARG A 210 16.93 12.38 -6.41
N THR A 211 17.95 11.53 -6.59
CA THR A 211 18.42 11.15 -7.93
C THR A 211 17.32 10.43 -8.73
N LEU A 212 16.63 9.45 -8.14
CA LEU A 212 15.56 8.76 -8.84
C LEU A 212 14.36 9.67 -9.13
N GLN A 213 14.01 10.56 -8.19
CA GLN A 213 12.96 11.55 -8.41
C GLN A 213 13.30 12.50 -9.58
N ASP A 214 14.55 12.97 -9.65
CA ASP A 214 15.03 13.81 -10.78
C ASP A 214 14.95 13.07 -12.13
N ILE A 215 15.20 11.75 -12.14
CA ILE A 215 15.17 10.93 -13.36
C ILE A 215 13.75 10.72 -13.87
N VAL A 216 12.82 10.31 -13.01
CA VAL A 216 11.47 9.89 -13.43
C VAL A 216 10.43 10.97 -13.12
N GLU A 217 10.20 11.25 -11.84
CA GLU A 217 9.07 12.08 -11.40
C GLU A 217 9.19 13.52 -11.85
N PHE A 218 10.33 14.14 -11.55
CA PHE A 218 10.50 15.56 -11.89
C PHE A 218 10.65 15.77 -13.38
N THR A 219 11.27 14.84 -14.10
CA THR A 219 11.27 14.86 -15.57
C THR A 219 9.86 14.79 -16.15
N PHE A 220 8.99 13.94 -15.57
CA PHE A 220 7.60 13.85 -15.98
C PHE A 220 6.81 15.12 -15.66
N ILE A 221 6.93 15.65 -14.43
CA ILE A 221 6.24 16.87 -14.00
C ILE A 221 6.68 18.08 -14.85
N GLU A 222 7.98 18.23 -15.08
CA GLU A 222 8.54 19.29 -15.93
C GLU A 222 7.92 19.25 -17.33
N TYR A 223 7.87 18.06 -17.93
CA TYR A 223 7.27 17.87 -19.25
C TYR A 223 5.76 18.16 -19.25
N MET A 224 5.02 17.62 -18.29
CA MET A 224 3.57 17.78 -18.24
C MET A 224 3.11 19.22 -18.00
N LEU A 225 3.89 20.01 -17.28
CA LEU A 225 3.55 21.40 -16.91
C LEU A 225 4.24 22.46 -17.77
N GLU A 226 4.99 22.07 -18.82
CA GLU A 226 5.84 22.99 -19.59
C GLU A 226 5.06 24.10 -20.31
N ASN A 227 3.80 23.85 -20.67
CA ASN A 227 2.94 24.80 -21.39
C ASN A 227 2.12 25.72 -20.47
N LEU A 228 2.17 25.53 -19.15
CA LEU A 228 1.39 26.33 -18.22
C LEU A 228 2.17 27.56 -17.75
N ASP A 229 1.53 28.71 -17.70
CA ASP A 229 2.14 29.97 -17.25
C ASP A 229 2.70 29.86 -15.82
N GLU A 230 1.94 29.20 -14.93
CA GLU A 230 2.34 28.92 -13.55
C GLU A 230 3.24 27.67 -13.39
N GLY A 231 3.46 26.93 -14.48
CA GLY A 231 4.09 25.61 -14.45
C GLY A 231 5.42 25.59 -13.72
N ARG A 232 6.32 26.55 -13.98
CA ARG A 232 7.62 26.62 -13.29
C ARG A 232 7.48 26.79 -11.79
N VAL A 233 6.53 27.63 -11.34
CA VAL A 233 6.29 27.85 -9.91
C VAL A 233 5.79 26.57 -9.24
N ILE A 234 4.84 25.88 -9.87
CA ILE A 234 4.30 24.60 -9.38
C ILE A 234 5.38 23.53 -9.33
N ILE A 235 6.20 23.40 -10.36
CA ILE A 235 7.34 22.45 -10.38
C ILE A 235 8.29 22.70 -9.20
N ASP A 236 8.70 23.94 -8.99
CA ASP A 236 9.61 24.30 -7.90
C ASP A 236 9.00 24.01 -6.53
N MET A 237 7.70 24.26 -6.36
CA MET A 237 6.98 23.96 -5.12
C MET A 237 6.89 22.44 -4.89
N ILE A 238 6.57 21.64 -5.90
CA ILE A 238 6.52 20.18 -5.78
C ILE A 238 7.91 19.63 -5.42
N LYS A 239 8.97 20.11 -6.09
CA LYS A 239 10.36 19.71 -5.80
C LYS A 239 10.77 20.04 -4.36
N LYS A 240 10.35 21.18 -3.84
CA LYS A 240 10.58 21.55 -2.43
C LYS A 240 9.80 20.65 -1.48
N ALA A 241 8.54 20.34 -1.80
CA ALA A 241 7.70 19.53 -0.94
C ALA A 241 8.14 18.06 -0.88
N THR A 242 8.56 17.47 -2.00
CA THR A 242 8.79 16.02 -2.12
C THR A 242 10.26 15.62 -2.24
N GLY A 243 11.12 16.52 -2.71
CA GLY A 243 12.52 16.23 -3.03
C GLY A 243 13.54 16.78 -2.01
N THR A 244 13.10 17.26 -0.85
CA THR A 244 13.96 17.79 0.22
C THR A 244 13.80 16.98 1.50
N VAL A 245 14.15 17.56 2.66
CA VAL A 245 14.02 16.89 3.95
C VAL A 245 12.54 16.79 4.34
N ASN A 246 12.06 15.58 4.53
CA ASN A 246 10.74 15.31 5.08
C ASN A 246 10.79 15.33 6.59
N HIS A 247 9.83 16.00 7.21
CA HIS A 247 9.62 16.06 8.66
C HIS A 247 8.43 15.18 9.02
N CYS A 248 8.72 13.90 9.22
CA CYS A 248 7.72 12.86 9.47
C CYS A 248 7.29 12.86 10.93
N GLN A 249 6.15 13.45 11.21
CA GLN A 249 5.65 13.63 12.58
C GLN A 249 4.79 12.44 13.00
N PHE A 250 5.34 11.60 13.85
CA PHE A 250 4.64 10.56 14.58
C PHE A 250 4.16 11.07 15.95
N LYS A 251 3.36 10.27 16.65
CA LYS A 251 2.83 10.64 17.96
C LYS A 251 3.93 10.93 18.99
N HIS A 252 4.98 10.12 19.01
CA HIS A 252 6.03 10.17 20.04
C HIS A 252 7.38 10.70 19.56
N TYR A 253 7.57 10.87 18.26
CA TYR A 253 8.84 11.33 17.69
C TYR A 253 8.64 12.00 16.34
N VAL A 254 9.65 12.74 15.91
CA VAL A 254 9.76 13.29 14.56
C VAL A 254 10.96 12.64 13.87
N LEU A 255 10.74 12.04 12.70
CA LEU A 255 11.80 11.57 11.83
C LEU A 255 12.08 12.61 10.75
N LYS A 256 13.35 12.97 10.58
CA LYS A 256 13.81 13.77 9.43
C LYS A 256 14.56 12.86 8.47
N VAL A 257 14.14 12.82 7.22
CA VAL A 257 14.75 12.00 6.17
C VAL A 257 14.72 12.73 4.84
N LEU A 258 15.83 12.67 4.10
CA LEU A 258 15.95 13.32 2.80
C LEU A 258 15.21 12.51 1.74
N SER A 259 14.39 13.20 0.93
CA SER A 259 13.62 12.60 -0.17
C SER A 259 12.79 11.41 0.30
N THR A 260 12.74 10.32 -0.47
CA THR A 260 11.97 9.11 -0.15
C THR A 260 10.46 9.25 -0.35
N ARG A 261 9.78 8.18 -0.71
CA ARG A 261 8.33 8.22 -0.96
C ARG A 261 7.56 8.31 0.35
N MET A 262 6.78 9.34 0.48
CA MET A 262 5.80 9.44 1.56
C MET A 262 4.52 8.70 1.16
N SER A 263 4.50 7.38 1.42
CA SER A 263 3.37 6.51 1.06
C SER A 263 2.10 6.93 1.82
N GLY A 264 1.16 7.57 1.13
CA GLY A 264 -0.02 8.24 1.66
C GLY A 264 -0.16 9.69 1.16
N GLU A 265 0.84 10.24 0.49
CA GLU A 265 0.72 11.49 -0.25
C GLU A 265 -0.06 11.29 -1.57
N MET A 266 -0.56 12.38 -2.15
CA MET A 266 -1.39 12.32 -3.35
C MET A 266 -0.70 11.74 -4.58
N PHE A 267 0.61 11.83 -4.65
CA PHE A 267 1.41 11.33 -5.77
C PHE A 267 1.80 9.85 -5.66
N THR A 268 1.51 9.19 -4.54
CA THR A 268 2.01 7.82 -4.26
C THR A 268 1.63 6.85 -5.36
N SER A 269 0.34 6.70 -5.67
CA SER A 269 -0.13 5.73 -6.66
C SER A 269 0.38 6.05 -8.06
N LEU A 270 0.32 7.33 -8.44
CA LEU A 270 0.74 7.81 -9.75
C LEU A 270 2.23 7.53 -9.99
N PHE A 271 3.09 8.04 -9.12
CA PHE A 271 4.53 7.96 -9.34
C PHE A 271 5.15 6.62 -8.95
N ASN A 272 4.53 5.85 -8.05
CA ASN A 272 4.94 4.46 -7.86
C ASN A 272 4.73 3.67 -9.16
N GLY A 273 3.55 3.73 -9.75
CA GLY A 273 3.25 3.03 -10.99
C GLY A 273 4.08 3.53 -12.18
N LEU A 274 4.25 4.86 -12.30
CA LEU A 274 5.07 5.44 -13.36
C LEU A 274 6.54 5.00 -13.23
N THR A 275 7.11 5.07 -12.03
CA THR A 275 8.48 4.65 -11.77
C THR A 275 8.67 3.16 -12.00
N ASN A 276 7.74 2.33 -11.52
CA ASN A 276 7.75 0.88 -11.74
C ASN A 276 7.78 0.56 -13.25
N LEU A 277 6.85 1.13 -14.01
CA LEU A 277 6.73 0.88 -15.45
C LEU A 277 7.99 1.33 -16.22
N TYR A 278 8.45 2.55 -15.97
CA TYR A 278 9.56 3.12 -16.76
C TYR A 278 10.93 2.60 -16.32
N ALA A 279 11.13 2.22 -15.06
CA ALA A 279 12.33 1.51 -14.62
C ALA A 279 12.43 0.14 -15.28
N PHE A 280 11.31 -0.61 -15.34
CA PHE A 280 11.30 -1.90 -16.01
C PHE A 280 11.55 -1.76 -17.52
N LYS A 281 10.85 -0.84 -18.19
CA LYS A 281 11.03 -0.57 -19.62
C LYS A 281 12.44 -0.10 -19.96
N PHE A 282 13.02 0.81 -19.18
CA PHE A 282 14.39 1.26 -19.39
C PHE A 282 15.40 0.11 -19.27
N ASN A 283 15.24 -0.71 -18.23
CA ASN A 283 16.12 -1.85 -18.02
C ASN A 283 16.03 -2.85 -19.18
N CYS A 284 14.84 -3.13 -19.67
CA CYS A 284 14.63 -3.94 -20.87
C CYS A 284 15.23 -3.29 -22.12
N HIS A 285 15.04 -1.99 -22.31
CA HIS A 285 15.57 -1.25 -23.47
C HIS A 285 17.09 -1.35 -23.57
N ARG A 286 17.82 -1.06 -22.49
CA ARG A 286 19.29 -1.14 -22.47
C ARG A 286 19.83 -2.55 -22.67
N LEU A 287 19.04 -3.58 -22.36
CA LEU A 287 19.39 -4.99 -22.47
C LEU A 287 18.91 -5.65 -23.78
N GLY A 288 18.23 -4.90 -24.66
CA GLY A 288 17.66 -5.43 -25.89
C GLY A 288 16.50 -6.40 -25.67
N ILE A 289 15.78 -6.27 -24.55
CA ILE A 289 14.62 -7.09 -24.19
C ILE A 289 13.34 -6.39 -24.67
N VAL A 290 12.51 -7.11 -25.40
CA VAL A 290 11.16 -6.63 -25.73
C VAL A 290 10.25 -6.92 -24.56
N THR A 291 9.47 -5.92 -24.12
CA THR A 291 8.58 -6.06 -22.97
C THR A 291 7.25 -5.34 -23.16
N ASN A 292 6.22 -5.90 -22.56
CA ASN A 292 4.95 -5.24 -22.27
C ASN A 292 4.50 -5.66 -20.87
N GLY A 293 3.75 -4.81 -20.18
CA GLY A 293 3.41 -5.10 -18.80
C GLY A 293 2.20 -4.34 -18.29
N VAL A 294 1.71 -4.78 -17.13
CA VAL A 294 0.70 -4.09 -16.33
C VAL A 294 1.27 -3.74 -14.97
N VAL A 295 0.89 -2.58 -14.45
CA VAL A 295 1.35 -2.08 -13.16
C VAL A 295 0.19 -1.52 -12.34
N GLU A 296 0.29 -1.65 -11.01
CA GLU A 296 -0.50 -0.93 -10.03
C GLU A 296 0.38 -0.59 -8.82
N GLY A 297 0.79 0.68 -8.71
CA GLY A 297 1.75 1.08 -7.67
C GLY A 297 3.10 0.36 -7.85
N ASP A 298 3.53 -0.33 -6.82
CA ASP A 298 4.75 -1.15 -6.79
C ASP A 298 4.58 -2.54 -7.40
N ASP A 299 3.35 -3.03 -7.52
CA ASP A 299 3.09 -4.30 -8.19
C ASP A 299 3.25 -4.20 -9.71
N GLY A 300 3.93 -5.17 -10.31
CA GLY A 300 4.14 -5.26 -11.75
C GLY A 300 4.12 -6.70 -12.26
N LEU A 301 3.54 -6.89 -13.44
CA LEU A 301 3.57 -8.13 -14.18
C LEU A 301 3.93 -7.83 -15.63
N PHE A 302 5.05 -8.38 -16.10
CA PHE A 302 5.64 -8.05 -17.39
C PHE A 302 5.86 -9.30 -18.25
N ALA A 303 5.43 -9.23 -19.50
CA ALA A 303 5.86 -10.17 -20.53
C ALA A 303 7.20 -9.74 -21.11
N CYS A 304 8.15 -10.65 -21.22
CA CYS A 304 9.51 -10.38 -21.66
C CYS A 304 9.98 -11.38 -22.71
N HIS A 305 10.72 -10.90 -23.71
CA HIS A 305 11.34 -11.74 -24.73
C HIS A 305 12.76 -11.23 -25.04
N PRO A 306 13.81 -12.07 -25.05
CA PRO A 306 13.81 -13.53 -24.82
C PRO A 306 13.81 -13.94 -23.35
N ARG A 307 14.05 -13.02 -22.42
CA ARG A 307 14.13 -13.25 -20.98
C ARG A 307 13.66 -12.01 -20.21
N ALA A 308 13.40 -12.15 -18.92
CA ALA A 308 13.26 -11.01 -18.02
C ALA A 308 14.64 -10.44 -17.62
N PRO A 309 14.72 -9.16 -17.23
CA PRO A 309 15.88 -8.62 -16.53
C PRO A 309 16.12 -9.36 -15.21
N THR A 310 17.36 -9.37 -14.76
CA THR A 310 17.76 -9.96 -13.48
C THR A 310 17.70 -8.94 -12.34
N GLU A 311 17.67 -9.42 -11.11
CA GLU A 311 17.75 -8.58 -9.92
C GLU A 311 19.04 -7.76 -9.89
N GLN A 312 20.17 -8.33 -10.37
CA GLN A 312 21.44 -7.60 -10.45
C GLN A 312 21.38 -6.45 -11.46
N GLU A 313 20.74 -6.65 -12.61
CA GLU A 313 20.55 -5.60 -13.62
C GLU A 313 19.64 -4.47 -13.09
N PHE A 314 18.69 -4.77 -12.17
CA PHE A 314 17.93 -3.75 -11.46
C PHE A 314 18.76 -3.01 -10.40
N ARG A 315 19.68 -3.69 -9.71
CA ARG A 315 20.60 -3.03 -8.76
C ARG A 315 21.45 -1.96 -9.45
N GLU A 316 21.85 -2.18 -10.70
CA GLU A 316 22.62 -1.22 -11.49
C GLU A 316 21.87 0.10 -11.74
N ILE A 317 20.54 0.05 -11.80
CA ILE A 317 19.67 1.21 -11.95
C ILE A 317 19.03 1.66 -10.62
N GLY A 318 19.53 1.18 -9.49
CA GLY A 318 19.20 1.69 -8.16
C GLY A 318 18.05 0.99 -7.45
N PHE A 319 17.66 -0.23 -7.84
CA PHE A 319 16.56 -0.94 -7.21
C PHE A 319 16.97 -2.27 -6.58
N ASN A 320 16.43 -2.53 -5.39
CA ASN A 320 16.33 -3.85 -4.80
C ASN A 320 14.95 -4.43 -5.14
N ILE A 321 14.93 -5.49 -5.90
CA ILE A 321 13.71 -6.11 -6.41
C ILE A 321 13.87 -7.63 -6.34
N LYS A 322 12.75 -8.33 -6.16
CA LYS A 322 12.63 -9.76 -6.41
C LYS A 322 11.86 -9.95 -7.70
N ILE A 323 12.32 -10.87 -8.53
CA ILE A 323 11.70 -11.16 -9.82
C ILE A 323 11.35 -12.64 -9.86
N GLU A 324 10.07 -12.93 -9.88
CA GLU A 324 9.57 -14.29 -10.05
C GLU A 324 9.23 -14.52 -11.52
N ASN A 325 9.88 -15.53 -12.12
CA ASN A 325 9.66 -15.88 -13.52
C ASN A 325 8.62 -16.99 -13.66
N HIS A 326 7.68 -16.80 -14.56
CA HIS A 326 6.60 -17.73 -14.85
C HIS A 326 6.50 -18.03 -16.35
N GLU A 327 6.00 -19.21 -16.69
CA GLU A 327 5.73 -19.59 -18.09
C GLU A 327 4.38 -19.05 -18.60
N LYS A 328 3.47 -18.71 -17.67
CA LYS A 328 2.14 -18.20 -17.98
C LYS A 328 1.79 -17.01 -17.10
N ALA A 329 1.15 -16.00 -17.69
CA ALA A 329 0.77 -14.77 -16.99
C ALA A 329 -0.17 -15.03 -15.79
N ASN A 330 -1.09 -15.95 -15.91
CA ASN A 330 -2.06 -16.30 -14.86
C ASN A 330 -1.48 -17.09 -13.68
N GLU A 331 -0.26 -17.60 -13.80
CA GLU A 331 0.45 -18.27 -12.69
C GLU A 331 1.14 -17.30 -11.77
N ALA A 332 1.40 -16.08 -12.26
CA ALA A 332 2.00 -15.01 -11.49
C ALA A 332 0.96 -14.34 -10.60
N SER A 333 1.28 -14.15 -9.32
CA SER A 333 0.46 -13.31 -8.44
C SER A 333 0.66 -11.85 -8.81
N PHE A 334 -0.44 -11.16 -9.09
CA PHE A 334 -0.46 -9.73 -9.35
C PHE A 334 -1.50 -9.07 -8.44
N CYS A 335 -1.09 -8.10 -7.63
CA CYS A 335 -1.91 -7.51 -6.56
C CYS A 335 -2.53 -8.56 -5.61
N GLY A 336 -1.79 -9.64 -5.33
CA GLY A 336 -2.23 -10.75 -4.49
C GLY A 336 -3.26 -11.70 -5.13
N LEU A 337 -3.52 -11.57 -6.45
CA LEU A 337 -4.53 -12.35 -7.17
C LEU A 337 -3.90 -13.24 -8.25
N ILE A 338 -4.47 -14.44 -8.39
CA ILE A 338 -4.22 -15.36 -9.51
C ILE A 338 -5.56 -15.80 -10.11
N PHE A 339 -5.55 -16.39 -11.30
CA PHE A 339 -6.77 -16.85 -11.95
C PHE A 339 -6.50 -18.03 -12.92
N ASP A 340 -7.51 -18.85 -13.16
CA ASP A 340 -7.50 -19.81 -14.25
C ASP A 340 -7.80 -19.09 -15.59
N PRO A 341 -7.09 -19.41 -16.69
CA PRO A 341 -7.25 -18.69 -17.96
C PRO A 341 -8.61 -18.88 -18.65
N GLU A 342 -9.33 -19.97 -18.37
CA GLU A 342 -10.66 -20.22 -18.92
C GLU A 342 -11.74 -19.60 -18.02
N ASP A 343 -11.64 -19.83 -16.70
CA ASP A 343 -12.63 -19.39 -15.73
C ASP A 343 -12.56 -17.89 -15.45
N LYS A 344 -11.35 -17.31 -15.47
CA LYS A 344 -11.09 -15.87 -15.23
C LYS A 344 -11.68 -15.36 -13.91
N ILE A 345 -11.60 -16.18 -12.88
CA ILE A 345 -12.06 -15.88 -11.53
C ILE A 345 -10.85 -15.54 -10.66
N ASN A 346 -10.90 -14.39 -10.00
CA ASN A 346 -9.87 -14.00 -9.04
C ASN A 346 -9.86 -14.95 -7.85
N ILE A 347 -8.71 -15.51 -7.53
CA ILE A 347 -8.48 -16.25 -6.30
C ILE A 347 -7.28 -15.71 -5.54
N THR A 348 -7.33 -15.82 -4.23
CA THR A 348 -6.25 -15.48 -3.30
C THR A 348 -6.15 -16.53 -2.21
N ASP A 349 -5.13 -16.45 -1.35
CA ASP A 349 -4.95 -17.42 -0.25
C ASP A 349 -6.11 -17.33 0.75
N PRO A 350 -6.96 -18.34 0.86
CA PRO A 350 -8.10 -18.31 1.78
C PRO A 350 -7.69 -18.35 3.24
N ARG A 351 -6.47 -18.79 3.57
CA ARG A 351 -5.96 -18.77 4.94
C ARG A 351 -5.83 -17.36 5.48
N GLU A 352 -5.28 -16.45 4.66
CA GLU A 352 -5.16 -15.03 5.03
C GLU A 352 -6.53 -14.41 5.29
N VAL A 353 -7.48 -14.68 4.40
CA VAL A 353 -8.84 -14.16 4.53
C VAL A 353 -9.54 -14.71 5.76
N LEU A 354 -9.51 -16.02 5.99
CA LEU A 354 -10.13 -16.66 7.15
C LEU A 354 -9.60 -16.12 8.49
N LEU A 355 -8.28 -15.88 8.57
CA LEU A 355 -7.67 -15.36 9.79
C LEU A 355 -7.97 -13.91 10.09
N THR A 356 -8.25 -13.11 9.06
CA THR A 356 -8.39 -11.66 9.23
C THR A 356 -9.84 -11.17 9.11
N PHE A 357 -10.69 -11.94 8.44
CA PHE A 357 -12.06 -11.52 8.11
C PHE A 357 -12.91 -11.22 9.34
N GLY A 358 -12.85 -12.08 10.33
CA GLY A 358 -13.65 -11.96 11.57
C GLY A 358 -13.10 -10.99 12.61
N TRP A 359 -12.07 -10.19 12.26
CA TRP A 359 -11.42 -9.26 13.19
C TRP A 359 -11.52 -7.81 12.74
N SER A 360 -11.61 -6.91 13.71
CA SER A 360 -11.63 -5.47 13.47
C SER A 360 -10.22 -4.88 13.41
N LYS A 361 -10.13 -3.67 12.83
CA LYS A 361 -8.99 -2.78 13.05
C LYS A 361 -9.06 -2.19 14.46
N GLN A 362 -7.94 -1.62 14.94
CA GLN A 362 -7.81 -1.04 16.28
C GLN A 362 -8.81 0.07 16.56
N ASP A 363 -9.13 0.91 15.57
CA ASP A 363 -10.11 2.00 15.67
C ASP A 363 -11.54 1.55 16.03
N TYR A 364 -11.83 0.27 15.87
CA TYR A 364 -13.14 -0.30 16.20
C TYR A 364 -13.18 -1.01 17.55
N VAL A 365 -12.05 -1.08 18.26
CA VAL A 365 -12.01 -1.73 19.58
C VAL A 365 -12.86 -0.93 20.58
N GLY A 366 -13.78 -1.63 21.24
CA GLY A 366 -14.76 -0.99 22.12
C GLY A 366 -15.94 -0.31 21.40
N ALA A 367 -16.03 -0.43 20.08
CA ALA A 367 -17.18 0.10 19.34
C ALA A 367 -18.48 -0.62 19.70
N ARG A 368 -19.61 0.09 19.54
CA ARG A 368 -20.94 -0.49 19.79
C ARG A 368 -21.20 -1.68 18.85
N PRO A 369 -21.95 -2.71 19.28
CA PRO A 369 -22.24 -3.89 18.46
C PRO A 369 -22.77 -3.58 17.05
N ALA A 370 -23.66 -2.60 16.92
CA ALA A 370 -24.17 -2.18 15.61
C ALA A 370 -23.08 -1.70 14.66
N ARG A 371 -22.03 -1.04 15.20
CA ARG A 371 -20.90 -0.56 14.41
C ARG A 371 -20.00 -1.70 13.93
N LEU A 372 -19.79 -2.70 14.78
CA LEU A 372 -19.05 -3.90 14.42
C LEU A 372 -19.78 -4.70 13.33
N LEU A 373 -21.10 -4.78 13.40
CA LEU A 373 -21.93 -5.43 12.37
C LEU A 373 -21.92 -4.65 11.04
N GLU A 374 -21.90 -3.32 11.07
CA GLU A 374 -21.69 -2.50 9.86
C GLU A 374 -20.36 -2.86 9.19
N LEU A 375 -19.28 -2.97 9.96
CA LEU A 375 -17.95 -3.36 9.44
C LEU A 375 -17.96 -4.78 8.88
N LEU A 376 -18.56 -5.73 9.58
CA LEU A 376 -18.67 -7.11 9.10
C LEU A 376 -19.45 -7.18 7.79
N ARG A 377 -20.56 -6.44 7.68
CA ARG A 377 -21.33 -6.36 6.44
C ARG A 377 -20.54 -5.74 5.30
N ALA A 378 -19.79 -4.66 5.58
CA ALA A 378 -18.92 -4.03 4.59
C ALA A 378 -17.89 -5.01 4.03
N LYS A 379 -17.23 -5.77 4.91
CA LYS A 379 -16.32 -6.85 4.50
C LYS A 379 -17.04 -7.90 3.65
N GLY A 380 -18.21 -8.36 4.09
CA GLY A 380 -19.03 -9.34 3.35
C GLY A 380 -19.36 -8.85 1.94
N LEU A 381 -19.81 -7.61 1.78
CA LEU A 381 -20.14 -7.01 0.48
C LEU A 381 -18.91 -6.91 -0.42
N SER A 382 -17.82 -6.38 0.12
CA SER A 382 -16.56 -6.21 -0.63
C SER A 382 -16.00 -7.55 -1.11
N PHE A 383 -15.93 -8.55 -0.23
CA PHE A 383 -15.38 -9.86 -0.59
C PHE A 383 -16.31 -10.65 -1.53
N ALA A 384 -17.62 -10.58 -1.34
CA ALA A 384 -18.58 -11.21 -2.25
C ALA A 384 -18.51 -10.63 -3.67
N HIS A 385 -18.23 -9.32 -3.78
CA HIS A 385 -18.05 -8.66 -5.08
C HIS A 385 -16.72 -9.04 -5.72
N GLN A 386 -15.60 -8.90 -4.99
CA GLN A 386 -14.26 -9.11 -5.55
C GLN A 386 -13.94 -10.58 -5.84
N TYR A 387 -14.47 -11.49 -5.03
CA TYR A 387 -14.16 -12.92 -5.04
C TYR A 387 -15.35 -13.81 -5.40
N ALA A 388 -16.26 -13.32 -6.23
CA ALA A 388 -17.38 -14.11 -6.72
C ALA A 388 -16.87 -15.34 -7.50
N GLY A 389 -17.23 -16.55 -7.04
CA GLY A 389 -16.72 -17.82 -7.59
C GLY A 389 -15.40 -18.30 -7.01
N CYS A 390 -14.79 -17.57 -6.06
CA CYS A 390 -13.58 -18.01 -5.37
C CYS A 390 -13.92 -19.06 -4.29
N PRO A 391 -13.25 -20.24 -4.29
CA PRO A 391 -13.47 -21.26 -3.27
C PRO A 391 -13.28 -20.72 -1.85
N ILE A 392 -14.08 -21.18 -0.91
CA ILE A 392 -14.09 -20.82 0.52
C ILE A 392 -14.46 -19.36 0.74
N ILE A 393 -13.80 -18.40 0.10
CA ILE A 393 -13.97 -16.96 0.33
C ILE A 393 -15.39 -16.51 -0.02
N GLN A 394 -15.93 -16.98 -1.13
CA GLN A 394 -17.32 -16.68 -1.49
C GLN A 394 -18.30 -17.13 -0.40
N SER A 395 -18.15 -18.35 0.13
CA SER A 395 -19.03 -18.87 1.18
C SER A 395 -18.89 -18.10 2.50
N LEU A 396 -17.65 -17.69 2.87
CA LEU A 396 -17.42 -16.85 4.04
C LEU A 396 -18.10 -15.47 3.90
N ALA A 397 -17.95 -14.83 2.74
CA ALA A 397 -18.58 -13.54 2.46
C ALA A 397 -20.11 -13.63 2.53
N HIS A 398 -20.69 -14.66 1.91
CA HIS A 398 -22.14 -14.90 1.95
C HIS A 398 -22.65 -15.28 3.35
N CYS A 399 -21.87 -15.98 4.16
CA CYS A 399 -22.14 -16.22 5.57
C CYS A 399 -22.29 -14.89 6.33
N ALA A 400 -21.34 -13.99 6.18
CA ALA A 400 -21.38 -12.65 6.78
C ALA A 400 -22.61 -11.85 6.32
N LEU A 401 -22.94 -11.90 5.03
CA LEU A 401 -24.10 -11.21 4.48
C LEU A 401 -25.43 -11.72 5.04
N ARG A 402 -25.56 -13.05 5.24
CA ARG A 402 -26.75 -13.64 5.89
C ARG A 402 -26.92 -13.16 7.32
N GLN A 403 -25.82 -13.14 8.10
CA GLN A 403 -25.85 -12.73 9.51
C GLN A 403 -26.12 -11.23 9.69
N THR A 404 -25.80 -10.42 8.69
CA THR A 404 -25.90 -8.96 8.74
C THR A 404 -26.96 -8.38 7.80
N LYS A 405 -27.91 -9.20 7.31
CA LYS A 405 -28.92 -8.78 6.32
C LYS A 405 -29.74 -7.55 6.72
N HIS A 406 -29.91 -7.33 8.02
CA HIS A 406 -30.69 -6.24 8.61
C HIS A 406 -29.92 -4.91 8.73
N ILE A 407 -28.65 -4.87 8.40
CA ILE A 407 -27.79 -3.69 8.55
C ILE A 407 -27.88 -2.80 7.31
N ASP A 408 -28.20 -1.51 7.51
CA ASP A 408 -28.20 -0.49 6.46
C ASP A 408 -26.80 0.15 6.32
N MET A 409 -26.20 0.02 5.15
CA MET A 409 -24.85 0.50 4.85
C MET A 409 -24.76 1.99 4.50
N ARG A 410 -25.88 2.67 4.22
CA ARG A 410 -25.87 4.09 3.83
C ARG A 410 -25.25 4.98 4.90
N ARG A 411 -25.54 4.70 6.17
CA ARG A 411 -24.96 5.44 7.30
C ARG A 411 -23.46 5.19 7.42
N TYR A 412 -23.02 3.97 7.24
CA TYR A 412 -21.60 3.59 7.27
C TYR A 412 -20.81 4.36 6.22
N LEU A 413 -21.26 4.34 4.97
CA LEU A 413 -20.60 5.04 3.87
C LEU A 413 -20.50 6.56 4.07
N ASN A 414 -21.55 7.18 4.63
CA ASN A 414 -21.60 8.65 4.73
C ASN A 414 -20.92 9.21 5.99
N LYS A 415 -20.84 8.45 7.07
CA LYS A 415 -20.39 8.96 8.38
C LYS A 415 -19.08 8.39 8.88
N ASP A 416 -18.61 7.28 8.31
CA ASP A 416 -17.37 6.66 8.77
C ASP A 416 -16.14 7.36 8.21
N ARG A 417 -15.36 7.99 9.09
CA ARG A 417 -14.10 8.66 8.75
C ARG A 417 -12.91 7.70 8.65
N SER A 418 -13.04 6.47 9.17
CA SER A 418 -11.97 5.47 9.19
C SER A 418 -11.87 4.63 7.91
N ILE A 419 -12.88 4.70 7.01
CA ILE A 419 -12.87 3.96 5.76
C ILE A 419 -11.90 4.62 4.78
N SER A 420 -10.97 3.83 4.23
CA SER A 420 -10.09 4.31 3.16
C SER A 420 -10.91 4.68 1.91
N MET A 421 -10.38 5.55 1.05
CA MET A 421 -11.05 5.87 -0.21
C MET A 421 -11.24 4.64 -1.08
N TRP A 422 -10.24 3.78 -1.16
CA TRP A 422 -10.31 2.55 -1.94
C TRP A 422 -11.41 1.60 -1.42
N ASP A 423 -11.45 1.34 -0.10
CA ASP A 423 -12.51 0.50 0.50
C ASP A 423 -13.91 1.08 0.25
N ARG A 424 -14.03 2.40 0.29
CA ARG A 424 -15.29 3.11 -0.01
C ARG A 424 -15.73 2.90 -1.45
N GLU A 425 -14.82 3.04 -2.41
CA GLU A 425 -15.08 2.82 -3.83
C GLU A 425 -15.51 1.37 -4.09
N GLN A 426 -14.77 0.40 -3.56
CA GLN A 426 -15.10 -1.02 -3.69
C GLN A 426 -16.47 -1.34 -3.10
N LEU A 427 -16.81 -0.77 -1.95
CA LEU A 427 -18.09 -0.97 -1.31
C LEU A 427 -19.24 -0.32 -2.10
N GLN A 428 -19.02 0.86 -2.66
CA GLN A 428 -19.98 1.52 -3.54
C GLN A 428 -20.23 0.70 -4.81
N GLU A 429 -19.21 0.15 -5.43
CA GLU A 429 -19.36 -0.76 -6.58
C GLU A 429 -20.11 -2.04 -6.20
N ALA A 430 -19.75 -2.66 -5.08
CA ALA A 430 -20.45 -3.85 -4.58
C ALA A 430 -21.94 -3.62 -4.30
N MET A 431 -22.35 -2.39 -4.00
CA MET A 431 -23.75 -2.04 -3.74
C MET A 431 -24.56 -1.69 -4.99
N LYS A 432 -23.91 -1.49 -6.15
CA LYS A 432 -24.61 -1.15 -7.40
C LYS A 432 -25.30 -2.34 -8.06
N SER A 433 -24.81 -3.55 -7.82
CA SER A 433 -25.30 -4.76 -8.45
C SER A 433 -25.74 -5.80 -7.42
N PRO A 434 -26.72 -6.65 -7.73
CA PRO A 434 -27.06 -7.77 -6.86
C PRO A 434 -25.85 -8.69 -6.67
N ILE A 435 -25.57 -9.01 -5.42
CA ILE A 435 -24.52 -9.97 -5.08
C ILE A 435 -25.11 -11.37 -5.13
N VAL A 436 -24.67 -12.14 -6.11
CA VAL A 436 -25.13 -13.51 -6.34
C VAL A 436 -23.98 -14.48 -6.14
N LYS A 437 -24.24 -15.57 -5.44
CA LYS A 437 -23.29 -16.66 -5.30
C LYS A 437 -23.13 -17.34 -6.66
N LYS A 438 -21.90 -17.48 -7.14
CA LYS A 438 -21.57 -18.13 -8.43
C LYS A 438 -21.17 -19.59 -8.20
N ASP A 439 -21.44 -20.43 -9.19
CA ASP A 439 -20.84 -21.77 -9.22
C ASP A 439 -19.33 -21.68 -9.29
N ILE A 440 -18.64 -22.58 -8.62
CA ILE A 440 -17.18 -22.62 -8.59
C ILE A 440 -16.70 -23.68 -9.58
N PRO A 441 -16.08 -23.28 -10.71
CA PRO A 441 -15.60 -24.22 -11.71
C PRO A 441 -14.48 -25.12 -11.19
N MET A 442 -14.34 -26.30 -11.77
CA MET A 442 -13.33 -27.26 -11.35
C MET A 442 -11.91 -26.75 -11.58
N ASN A 443 -11.64 -26.06 -12.72
CA ASN A 443 -10.30 -25.50 -12.98
C ASN A 443 -9.88 -24.50 -11.88
N THR A 444 -10.80 -23.67 -11.39
CA THR A 444 -10.55 -22.75 -10.28
C THR A 444 -10.27 -23.49 -8.97
N ARG A 445 -10.97 -24.59 -8.68
CA ARG A 445 -10.71 -25.44 -7.51
C ARG A 445 -9.34 -26.13 -7.60
N ASP A 446 -8.99 -26.63 -8.77
CA ASP A 446 -7.69 -27.25 -9.02
C ASP A 446 -6.55 -26.24 -8.93
N LEU A 447 -6.75 -25.02 -9.39
CA LEU A 447 -5.79 -23.93 -9.23
C LEU A 447 -5.59 -23.59 -7.74
N MET A 448 -6.66 -23.49 -6.95
CA MET A 448 -6.61 -23.31 -5.51
C MET A 448 -5.82 -24.44 -4.83
N ALA A 449 -6.08 -25.68 -5.21
CA ALA A 449 -5.39 -26.84 -4.67
C ALA A 449 -3.88 -26.82 -4.99
N ARG A 450 -3.52 -26.51 -6.22
CA ARG A 450 -2.10 -26.46 -6.63
C ARG A 450 -1.33 -25.32 -6.00
N LYS A 451 -1.91 -24.12 -5.95
CA LYS A 451 -1.21 -22.91 -5.49
C LYS A 451 -1.16 -22.78 -3.98
N PHE A 452 -2.21 -23.16 -3.29
CA PHE A 452 -2.33 -22.99 -1.84
C PHE A 452 -2.31 -24.29 -1.06
N GLY A 453 -2.20 -25.44 -1.73
CA GLY A 453 -2.13 -26.75 -1.07
C GLY A 453 -3.42 -27.18 -0.38
N ILE A 454 -4.59 -26.64 -0.80
CA ILE A 454 -5.89 -26.95 -0.20
C ILE A 454 -6.68 -27.88 -1.12
N PRO A 455 -6.75 -29.19 -0.84
CA PRO A 455 -7.45 -30.13 -1.68
C PRO A 455 -8.92 -29.76 -1.89
N THR A 456 -9.46 -30.06 -3.07
CA THR A 456 -10.85 -29.73 -3.45
C THR A 456 -11.87 -30.23 -2.41
N GLN A 457 -11.66 -31.43 -1.86
CA GLN A 457 -12.54 -31.97 -0.83
C GLN A 457 -12.58 -31.07 0.43
N ILE A 458 -11.42 -30.57 0.86
CA ILE A 458 -11.32 -29.65 2.01
C ILE A 458 -11.96 -28.31 1.71
N GLN A 459 -11.82 -27.80 0.48
CA GLN A 459 -12.53 -26.58 0.05
C GLN A 459 -14.04 -26.75 0.24
N ILE A 460 -14.60 -27.86 -0.27
CA ILE A 460 -16.04 -28.16 -0.21
C ILE A 460 -16.52 -28.35 1.25
N GLU A 461 -15.75 -29.04 2.07
CA GLU A 461 -16.07 -29.21 3.50
C GLU A 461 -16.18 -27.87 4.23
N ILE A 462 -15.23 -26.97 4.02
CA ILE A 462 -15.26 -25.63 4.63
C ILE A 462 -16.44 -24.83 4.10
N GLU A 463 -16.71 -24.87 2.79
CA GLU A 463 -17.83 -24.17 2.17
C GLU A 463 -19.18 -24.67 2.74
N ASN A 464 -19.37 -25.98 2.84
CA ASN A 464 -20.57 -26.58 3.44
C ASN A 464 -20.75 -26.15 4.90
N TYR A 465 -19.68 -26.12 5.68
CA TYR A 465 -19.72 -25.62 7.04
C TYR A 465 -20.15 -24.15 7.07
N LEU A 466 -19.51 -23.27 6.28
CA LEU A 466 -19.81 -21.83 6.22
C LEU A 466 -21.24 -21.56 5.72
N ASP A 467 -21.71 -22.33 4.74
CA ASP A 467 -23.05 -22.18 4.18
C ASP A 467 -24.16 -22.55 5.18
N ASN A 468 -23.86 -23.44 6.11
CA ASN A 468 -24.79 -23.86 7.17
C ASN A 468 -24.57 -23.14 8.53
N HIS A 469 -23.52 -22.35 8.64
CA HIS A 469 -23.23 -21.58 9.86
C HIS A 469 -24.20 -20.38 9.99
N ASN A 470 -25.00 -20.36 11.05
CA ASN A 470 -26.10 -19.40 11.23
C ASN A 470 -25.98 -18.53 12.49
N SER A 471 -24.78 -18.40 13.04
CA SER A 471 -24.49 -17.54 14.19
C SER A 471 -23.33 -16.60 13.91
N LEU A 472 -23.15 -15.61 14.77
CA LEU A 472 -21.97 -14.73 14.77
C LEU A 472 -20.84 -15.26 15.65
N ASP A 473 -20.99 -16.49 16.17
CA ASP A 473 -19.96 -17.13 16.96
C ASP A 473 -18.73 -17.45 16.11
N GLY A 474 -17.61 -17.66 16.78
CA GLY A 474 -16.38 -18.06 16.10
C GLY A 474 -16.57 -19.37 15.33
N LEU A 475 -15.92 -19.43 14.18
CA LEU A 475 -15.91 -20.60 13.31
C LEU A 475 -15.09 -21.72 13.95
N ASP A 476 -15.71 -22.90 14.09
CA ASP A 476 -15.11 -24.05 14.75
C ASP A 476 -15.39 -25.32 13.94
N HIS A 477 -14.42 -25.76 13.17
CA HIS A 477 -14.51 -26.93 12.32
C HIS A 477 -13.14 -27.59 12.18
N TRP A 478 -13.10 -28.91 12.20
CA TRP A 478 -11.86 -29.70 12.14
C TRP A 478 -10.98 -29.36 10.92
N SER A 479 -11.60 -29.01 9.78
CA SER A 479 -10.86 -28.69 8.55
C SER A 479 -9.96 -27.46 8.66
N PHE A 480 -10.22 -26.55 9.59
CA PHE A 480 -9.34 -25.40 9.80
C PHE A 480 -7.97 -25.81 10.33
N SER A 481 -7.86 -26.90 11.10
CA SER A 481 -6.57 -27.42 11.56
C SER A 481 -5.68 -27.94 10.42
N ILE A 482 -6.26 -28.21 9.25
CA ILE A 482 -5.50 -28.59 8.04
C ILE A 482 -4.90 -27.36 7.36
N LEU A 483 -5.56 -26.21 7.46
CA LEU A 483 -5.11 -24.98 6.82
C LEU A 483 -3.98 -24.28 7.56
N PHE A 484 -3.93 -24.43 8.88
CA PHE A 484 -3.00 -23.73 9.76
C PHE A 484 -2.05 -24.71 10.44
N ASP A 485 -0.78 -24.62 10.11
CA ASP A 485 0.25 -25.50 10.65
C ASP A 485 0.70 -25.12 12.08
N GLU A 486 1.55 -25.96 12.66
CA GLU A 486 2.10 -25.76 14.01
C GLU A 486 3.01 -24.53 14.11
N ASN A 487 3.55 -24.05 12.98
CA ASN A 487 4.45 -22.89 12.94
C ASN A 487 3.70 -21.55 12.97
N PHE A 488 2.38 -21.59 12.97
CA PHE A 488 1.59 -20.36 12.95
C PHE A 488 1.88 -19.43 14.14
N ALA A 489 2.13 -19.98 15.32
CA ALA A 489 2.50 -19.20 16.51
C ALA A 489 3.89 -18.56 16.40
N GLN A 490 4.80 -19.10 15.58
CA GLN A 490 6.16 -18.58 15.42
C GLN A 490 6.19 -17.14 14.95
N ASN A 491 5.23 -16.72 14.11
CA ASN A 491 5.11 -15.35 13.65
C ASN A 491 4.99 -14.33 14.80
N TRP A 492 4.25 -14.66 15.85
CA TRP A 492 4.13 -13.81 17.03
C TRP A 492 5.42 -13.78 17.84
N ILE A 493 6.09 -14.93 17.97
CA ILE A 493 7.37 -15.02 18.65
C ILE A 493 8.40 -14.16 17.92
N ASP A 494 8.49 -14.28 16.60
CA ASP A 494 9.41 -13.52 15.78
C ASP A 494 9.14 -12.00 15.88
N TYR A 495 7.88 -11.60 15.86
CA TYR A 495 7.49 -10.20 16.03
C TYR A 495 7.94 -9.62 17.39
N VAL A 496 7.71 -10.35 18.47
CA VAL A 496 8.10 -9.91 19.83
C VAL A 496 9.62 -9.89 19.97
N SER A 497 10.30 -10.93 19.48
CA SER A 497 11.77 -11.02 19.52
C SER A 497 12.43 -9.92 18.71
N ASP A 498 12.01 -9.70 17.46
CA ASP A 498 12.59 -8.66 16.60
C ASP A 498 12.44 -7.26 17.23
N ARG A 499 11.28 -6.99 17.80
CA ARG A 499 11.02 -5.73 18.49
C ARG A 499 11.90 -5.54 19.73
N ASN A 500 12.07 -6.60 20.53
CA ASN A 500 12.86 -6.53 21.76
C ASN A 500 14.36 -6.59 21.49
N ASP A 501 14.80 -7.40 20.51
CA ASP A 501 16.21 -7.65 20.25
C ASP A 501 16.87 -6.49 19.48
N LYS A 502 16.16 -5.89 18.50
CA LYS A 502 16.69 -4.78 17.71
C LYS A 502 16.64 -3.44 18.43
N TYR A 503 15.59 -3.22 19.21
CA TYR A 503 15.36 -1.96 19.94
C TYR A 503 14.91 -2.23 21.38
N PRO A 504 15.70 -3.02 22.13
CA PRO A 504 15.34 -3.38 23.50
C PRO A 504 15.32 -2.10 24.34
N ASN A 505 14.28 -1.95 25.12
CA ASN A 505 14.20 -0.84 26.07
C ASN A 505 14.47 0.55 25.46
N LEU A 506 14.02 0.81 24.24
CA LEU A 506 14.25 2.06 23.51
C LEU A 506 14.03 3.32 24.37
N TYR A 507 13.22 3.22 25.39
CA TYR A 507 12.90 4.30 26.32
C TYR A 507 13.64 4.25 27.65
N LEU A 508 14.35 3.15 27.94
CA LEU A 508 14.96 2.89 29.23
C LEU A 508 16.47 2.60 29.16
N ASP A 509 16.98 2.38 27.96
CA ASP A 509 18.37 1.97 27.80
C ASP A 509 19.31 3.17 27.86
N ASP A 510 20.03 3.27 28.98
CA ASP A 510 21.06 4.29 29.18
C ASP A 510 22.25 4.11 28.22
N GLN A 511 22.45 2.91 27.64
CA GLN A 511 23.55 2.66 26.73
C GLN A 511 23.40 3.37 25.39
N LEU A 512 22.17 3.68 25.00
CA LEU A 512 21.90 4.40 23.75
C LEU A 512 21.89 5.91 23.92
N ARG A 513 22.04 6.42 25.16
CA ARG A 513 22.09 7.87 25.39
C ARG A 513 23.34 8.47 24.79
N GLY A 514 23.14 9.48 23.96
CA GLY A 514 24.24 10.22 23.36
C GLY A 514 25.12 9.42 22.40
N HIS A 515 24.71 8.18 22.04
CA HIS A 515 25.42 7.43 21.03
C HIS A 515 25.05 7.92 19.65
N THR A 516 26.06 8.00 18.83
CA THR A 516 25.91 8.08 17.38
C THR A 516 25.87 6.66 16.85
N LEU A 517 24.85 6.30 16.09
CA LEU A 517 24.76 4.97 15.47
C LEU A 517 25.89 4.74 14.45
N ARG A 518 26.49 5.81 13.97
CA ARG A 518 27.76 5.85 13.25
C ARG A 518 28.51 7.11 13.66
N GLU A 519 29.81 7.03 13.68
CA GLU A 519 30.71 8.14 14.05
C GLU A 519 30.82 9.26 12.99
N GLN A 520 30.16 9.12 11.85
CA GLN A 520 30.24 10.08 10.75
C GLN A 520 29.11 11.11 10.84
N GLU A 521 29.42 12.38 10.61
CA GLU A 521 28.53 13.54 10.72
C GLU A 521 27.21 13.47 9.95
N ASP A 522 27.07 12.56 9.02
CA ASP A 522 25.93 12.47 8.10
C ASP A 522 24.94 11.33 8.42
N VAL A 523 25.05 10.70 9.59
CA VAL A 523 24.30 9.52 9.89
C VAL A 523 23.24 9.76 10.97
N ILE A 524 22.96 8.85 11.82
CA ILE A 524 22.00 9.00 12.90
C ILE A 524 22.72 9.44 14.16
N THR A 525 22.33 10.61 14.71
CA THR A 525 22.88 11.12 15.94
C THR A 525 21.84 11.10 17.04
N PHE A 526 22.19 10.57 18.20
CA PHE A 526 21.32 10.54 19.36
C PHE A 526 21.64 11.68 20.29
N THR A 527 20.67 12.51 20.59
CA THR A 527 20.79 13.59 21.58
C THR A 527 19.60 13.56 22.53
N ASN A 528 19.81 14.01 23.76
CA ASN A 528 18.70 14.26 24.67
C ASN A 528 18.12 15.63 24.38
N HIS A 529 16.89 15.69 23.98
CA HIS A 529 16.23 16.93 23.56
C HIS A 529 14.98 17.21 24.37
N PHE A 530 14.99 17.05 25.62
CA PHE A 530 13.82 16.98 26.29
C PHE A 530 13.63 17.41 27.62
N ASP A 531 12.43 17.59 27.79
CA ASP A 531 11.74 17.70 29.07
C ASP A 531 12.45 16.89 30.18
N ARG A 532 12.78 17.53 31.29
CA ARG A 532 13.56 16.94 32.39
C ARG A 532 12.98 15.61 32.91
N HIS A 533 11.71 15.33 32.64
CA HIS A 533 11.05 14.09 33.01
C HIS A 533 11.41 12.91 32.12
N PHE A 534 12.05 13.19 30.97
CA PHE A 534 12.35 12.20 29.95
C PHE A 534 13.82 12.19 29.54
N ASP A 535 14.69 12.54 30.49
CA ASP A 535 16.14 12.60 30.31
C ASP A 535 16.77 11.25 29.83
N ARG A 536 16.01 10.18 29.99
CA ARG A 536 16.37 8.82 29.52
C ARG A 536 15.92 8.47 28.12
N ARG A 537 15.28 9.41 27.43
CA ARG A 537 14.80 9.15 26.09
C ARG A 537 15.85 9.48 25.07
N LEU A 538 15.80 8.67 24.04
CA LEU A 538 16.64 8.88 22.89
C LEU A 538 16.06 9.95 22.00
N VAL A 539 16.94 10.86 21.61
CA VAL A 539 16.67 11.84 20.60
C VAL A 539 17.67 11.62 19.50
N LEU A 540 17.19 11.53 18.30
CA LEU A 540 18.00 11.46 17.12
C LEU A 540 17.97 12.82 16.43
N GLU A 541 19.09 13.47 16.34
CA GLU A 541 19.29 14.64 15.52
C GLU A 541 19.81 14.29 14.15
#